data_bbbbcaca09ac1b9ed77893668baa72bd
#
_entry.id   bbbbcaca09ac1b9ed77893668baa72bd
#
_cell.length_a   1.000
_cell.length_b   1.000
_cell.length_c   1.000
_cell.angle_alpha   90.00
_cell.angle_beta   90.00
_cell.angle_gamma   90.00
#
_symmetry.space_group_name_H-M   'P 1'
#
loop_
_entity.id
_entity.type
_entity.pdbx_description
1 polymer ?
#
loop_
_entity_poly.entity_id
_entity_poly.type
_entity_poly.pdbx_seq_one_letter_code
_entity_poly.pdbx_strand_id
1 'polypeptide(L)'
;MKTKFFLGALTFLLGICLTNAQEPTKAIAVLHPTAGNTVAGSVTFTKSSDEIKVVADITGLTPGKHGFHIHEFGDCSSSDGNSAGGHFNPTRKAHGAPDASDRHAGDLGNVEADASGKAHLEWSDKVMKLSGADSIVGHAVIVHEKADDLKTQPTGNAGGRLACGVIGVAKP
;
A
#
# COMPACT_ATOMS: atom_id res chain seq x y z
N MET A 1 75.91 12.64 -10.44
CA MET A 1 74.94 11.54 -10.27
C MET A 1 73.57 12.15 -10.01
N LYS A 2 72.63 12.04 -10.96
CA LYS A 2 71.26 12.54 -10.82
C LYS A 2 70.32 11.33 -10.65
N THR A 3 69.82 11.16 -9.45
CA THR A 3 68.90 10.05 -9.10
C THR A 3 67.47 10.44 -9.53
N LYS A 4 66.87 9.73 -10.46
CA LYS A 4 65.46 9.91 -10.89
C LYS A 4 64.58 9.06 -9.96
N PHE A 5 63.71 9.68 -9.18
CA PHE A 5 62.64 9.02 -8.48
C PHE A 5 61.46 8.80 -9.46
N PHE A 6 61.08 7.53 -9.69
CA PHE A 6 59.85 7.19 -10.38
C PHE A 6 58.74 7.09 -9.33
N LEU A 7 57.76 7.97 -9.43
CA LEU A 7 56.56 7.94 -8.62
C LEU A 7 55.51 7.09 -9.36
N GLY A 8 55.33 5.83 -8.94
CA GLY A 8 54.30 4.94 -9.51
C GLY A 8 52.96 5.32 -8.92
N ALA A 9 52.04 5.80 -9.76
CA ALA A 9 50.63 6.00 -9.38
C ALA A 9 49.89 4.66 -9.35
N LEU A 10 49.53 4.18 -8.17
CA LEU A 10 48.69 3.00 -7.96
C LEU A 10 47.21 3.42 -8.12
N THR A 11 46.63 3.19 -9.29
CA THR A 11 45.18 3.41 -9.54
C THR A 11 44.38 2.31 -8.89
N PHE A 12 43.67 2.65 -7.81
CA PHE A 12 42.72 1.76 -7.18
C PHE A 12 41.41 1.80 -7.96
N LEU A 13 41.12 0.76 -8.75
CA LEU A 13 39.80 0.58 -9.38
C LEU A 13 38.82 0.11 -8.30
N LEU A 14 37.97 1.00 -7.84
CA LEU A 14 36.84 0.67 -6.98
C LEU A 14 35.75 0.02 -7.86
N GLY A 15 35.69 -1.31 -7.87
CA GLY A 15 34.63 -2.06 -8.52
C GLY A 15 33.29 -1.83 -7.80
N ILE A 16 32.39 -1.04 -8.44
CA ILE A 16 31.02 -0.89 -7.97
C ILE A 16 30.28 -2.20 -8.28
N CYS A 17 30.07 -3.03 -7.27
CA CYS A 17 29.23 -4.23 -7.37
C CYS A 17 27.75 -3.74 -7.40
N LEU A 18 27.18 -3.58 -8.60
CA LEU A 18 25.75 -3.34 -8.77
C LEU A 18 25.00 -4.64 -8.42
N THR A 19 24.56 -4.77 -7.20
CA THR A 19 23.60 -5.82 -6.84
C THR A 19 22.25 -5.44 -7.44
N ASN A 20 21.81 -6.15 -8.48
CA ASN A 20 20.43 -6.08 -8.96
C ASN A 20 19.54 -6.70 -7.88
N ALA A 21 19.01 -5.86 -6.98
CA ALA A 21 17.93 -6.29 -6.10
C ALA A 21 16.72 -6.62 -6.99
N GLN A 22 16.26 -7.86 -6.94
CA GLN A 22 15.06 -8.27 -7.68
C GLN A 22 13.87 -7.48 -7.15
N GLU A 23 13.12 -6.84 -8.05
CA GLU A 23 11.91 -6.12 -7.68
C GLU A 23 10.86 -7.07 -7.06
N PRO A 24 10.16 -6.64 -6.01
CA PRO A 24 9.12 -7.46 -5.41
C PRO A 24 7.99 -7.72 -6.41
N THR A 25 7.60 -9.00 -6.52
CA THR A 25 6.47 -9.44 -7.36
C THR A 25 5.20 -9.66 -6.53
N LYS A 26 5.33 -9.68 -5.20
CA LYS A 26 4.23 -9.90 -4.27
C LYS A 26 4.44 -9.12 -2.97
N ALA A 27 3.35 -8.54 -2.48
CA ALA A 27 3.29 -7.89 -1.17
C ALA A 27 2.03 -8.33 -0.43
N ILE A 28 2.01 -8.17 0.90
CA ILE A 28 0.88 -8.53 1.75
C ILE A 28 0.74 -7.52 2.88
N ALA A 29 -0.50 -7.18 3.23
CA ALA A 29 -0.85 -6.52 4.47
C ALA A 29 -1.69 -7.48 5.33
N VAL A 30 -1.26 -7.73 6.57
CA VAL A 30 -2.08 -8.41 7.58
C VAL A 30 -2.81 -7.33 8.36
N LEU A 31 -4.14 -7.37 8.31
CA LEU A 31 -4.99 -6.38 8.96
C LEU A 31 -5.22 -6.76 10.42
N HIS A 32 -4.94 -5.81 11.30
CA HIS A 32 -5.20 -5.89 12.72
C HIS A 32 -6.27 -4.88 13.12
N PRO A 33 -7.17 -5.23 14.04
CA PRO A 33 -8.23 -4.32 14.48
C PRO A 33 -7.65 -3.09 15.20
N THR A 34 -8.23 -1.93 14.97
CA THR A 34 -8.05 -0.75 15.82
C THR A 34 -8.78 -0.92 17.15
N ALA A 35 -8.53 -0.04 18.12
CA ALA A 35 -9.12 -0.18 19.45
C ALA A 35 -10.65 -0.22 19.40
N GLY A 36 -11.22 -1.20 20.10
CA GLY A 36 -12.68 -1.41 20.18
C GLY A 36 -13.29 -2.12 18.98
N ASN A 37 -12.50 -2.48 17.96
CA ASN A 37 -12.95 -3.17 16.75
C ASN A 37 -12.52 -4.64 16.73
N THR A 38 -13.10 -5.42 15.80
CA THR A 38 -12.82 -6.85 15.61
C THR A 38 -12.41 -7.18 14.17
N VAL A 39 -12.33 -6.17 13.31
CA VAL A 39 -12.05 -6.33 11.88
C VAL A 39 -10.60 -6.78 11.67
N ALA A 40 -10.45 -7.91 11.01
CA ALA A 40 -9.15 -8.51 10.72
C ALA A 40 -9.17 -9.20 9.35
N GLY A 41 -7.98 -9.46 8.79
CA GLY A 41 -7.89 -10.14 7.50
C GLY A 41 -6.52 -10.02 6.86
N SER A 42 -6.49 -10.21 5.56
CA SER A 42 -5.28 -10.00 4.77
C SER A 42 -5.59 -9.41 3.40
N VAL A 43 -4.65 -8.65 2.87
CA VAL A 43 -4.70 -8.10 1.53
C VAL A 43 -3.42 -8.48 0.81
N THR A 44 -3.53 -9.20 -0.30
CA THR A 44 -2.40 -9.62 -1.12
C THR A 44 -2.36 -8.79 -2.39
N PHE A 45 -1.18 -8.32 -2.74
CA PHE A 45 -0.88 -7.58 -3.96
C PHE A 45 0.10 -8.39 -4.79
N THR A 46 -0.28 -8.78 -6.00
CA THR A 46 0.56 -9.62 -6.88
C THR A 46 0.74 -8.93 -8.22
N LYS A 47 2.00 -8.75 -8.64
CA LYS A 47 2.32 -8.21 -9.97
C LYS A 47 1.93 -9.21 -11.04
N SER A 48 1.09 -8.79 -11.99
CA SER A 48 0.64 -9.56 -13.13
C SER A 48 0.77 -8.71 -14.39
N SER A 49 1.83 -8.91 -15.15
CA SER A 49 2.19 -8.04 -16.30
C SER A 49 2.27 -6.56 -15.90
N ASP A 50 1.38 -5.72 -16.39
CA ASP A 50 1.34 -4.27 -16.16
C ASP A 50 0.34 -3.86 -15.06
N GLU A 51 -0.22 -4.81 -14.33
CA GLU A 51 -1.24 -4.60 -13.30
C GLU A 51 -0.81 -5.19 -11.96
N ILE A 52 -1.40 -4.70 -10.89
CA ILE A 52 -1.34 -5.33 -9.57
C ILE A 52 -2.70 -5.98 -9.29
N LYS A 53 -2.73 -7.31 -9.22
CA LYS A 53 -3.89 -8.04 -8.72
C LYS A 53 -3.96 -7.86 -7.21
N VAL A 54 -5.10 -7.37 -6.72
CA VAL A 54 -5.43 -7.21 -5.31
C VAL A 54 -6.42 -8.29 -4.92
N VAL A 55 -6.13 -9.01 -3.84
CA VAL A 55 -7.06 -9.97 -3.23
C VAL A 55 -7.16 -9.62 -1.76
N ALA A 56 -8.37 -9.31 -1.28
CA ALA A 56 -8.64 -9.01 0.12
C ALA A 56 -9.64 -10.00 0.70
N ASP A 57 -9.29 -10.60 1.84
CA ASP A 57 -10.16 -11.45 2.65
C ASP A 57 -10.26 -10.83 4.04
N ILE A 58 -11.45 -10.33 4.41
CA ILE A 58 -11.67 -9.54 5.62
C ILE A 58 -12.85 -10.12 6.39
N THR A 59 -12.76 -10.10 7.70
CA THR A 59 -13.80 -10.59 8.61
C THR A 59 -14.06 -9.60 9.73
N GLY A 60 -15.21 -9.76 10.44
CA GLY A 60 -15.55 -8.89 11.57
C GLY A 60 -16.20 -7.57 11.21
N LEU A 61 -16.57 -7.39 9.95
CA LEU A 61 -17.28 -6.21 9.46
C LEU A 61 -18.77 -6.24 9.80
N THR A 62 -19.41 -5.09 9.81
CA THR A 62 -20.87 -5.03 9.70
C THR A 62 -21.28 -5.34 8.27
N PRO A 63 -22.48 -5.94 8.02
CA PRO A 63 -22.94 -6.16 6.64
C PRO A 63 -23.04 -4.85 5.86
N GLY A 64 -22.55 -4.85 4.60
CA GLY A 64 -22.59 -3.72 3.70
C GLY A 64 -21.22 -3.24 3.26
N LYS A 65 -21.15 -2.02 2.72
CA LYS A 65 -19.94 -1.45 2.13
C LYS A 65 -19.09 -0.71 3.15
N HIS A 66 -17.78 -0.90 3.04
CA HIS A 66 -16.76 -0.27 3.88
C HIS A 66 -15.66 0.32 3.00
N GLY A 67 -15.32 1.58 3.21
CA GLY A 67 -14.20 2.22 2.52
C GLY A 67 -12.92 1.43 2.71
N PHE A 68 -12.15 1.31 1.65
CA PHE A 68 -10.97 0.47 1.59
C PHE A 68 -9.87 1.22 0.84
N HIS A 69 -8.78 1.56 1.55
CA HIS A 69 -7.77 2.45 0.99
C HIS A 69 -6.36 2.09 1.41
N ILE A 70 -5.37 2.52 0.60
CA ILE A 70 -3.97 2.58 1.02
C ILE A 70 -3.70 4.00 1.52
N HIS A 71 -3.13 4.09 2.73
CA HIS A 71 -2.81 5.33 3.42
C HIS A 71 -1.34 5.72 3.28
N GLU A 72 -1.04 7.00 3.56
CA GLU A 72 0.24 7.66 3.30
C GLU A 72 1.42 7.04 4.07
N PHE A 73 1.20 6.60 5.31
CA PHE A 73 2.27 6.03 6.14
C PHE A 73 1.99 4.57 6.47
N GLY A 74 3.05 3.75 6.49
CA GLY A 74 3.00 2.38 6.99
C GLY A 74 3.07 2.34 8.52
N ASP A 75 2.26 3.17 9.17
CA ASP A 75 2.23 3.29 10.62
C ASP A 75 0.84 2.97 11.18
N CYS A 76 0.74 1.83 11.86
CA CYS A 76 -0.45 1.34 12.55
C CYS A 76 -0.30 1.43 14.07
N SER A 77 0.57 2.31 14.59
CA SER A 77 0.88 2.37 16.03
C SER A 77 -0.18 3.10 16.86
N SER A 78 -0.93 4.03 16.25
CA SER A 78 -2.05 4.67 16.97
C SER A 78 -3.22 3.73 17.13
N SER A 79 -3.87 3.78 18.30
CA SER A 79 -5.00 2.89 18.62
C SER A 79 -6.21 3.05 17.70
N ASP A 80 -6.34 4.21 17.06
CA ASP A 80 -7.43 4.56 16.14
C ASP A 80 -7.02 4.48 14.65
N GLY A 81 -5.79 4.07 14.35
CA GLY A 81 -5.22 3.99 13.00
C GLY A 81 -4.85 5.35 12.38
N ASN A 82 -4.97 6.48 13.10
CA ASN A 82 -4.71 7.81 12.56
C ASN A 82 -3.22 8.06 12.22
N SER A 83 -2.29 7.31 12.81
CA SER A 83 -0.86 7.36 12.46
C SER A 83 -0.56 7.03 11.00
N ALA A 84 -1.46 6.30 10.31
CA ALA A 84 -1.33 6.01 8.88
C ALA A 84 -1.53 7.23 7.96
N GLY A 85 -1.94 8.39 8.47
CA GLY A 85 -2.12 9.62 7.68
C GLY A 85 -3.36 9.62 6.78
N GLY A 86 -3.33 10.37 5.68
CA GLY A 86 -4.36 10.42 4.64
C GLY A 86 -4.21 9.31 3.61
N HIS A 87 -4.94 9.40 2.48
CA HIS A 87 -4.78 8.45 1.38
C HIS A 87 -3.41 8.61 0.70
N PHE A 88 -2.81 7.50 0.26
CA PHE A 88 -1.58 7.51 -0.52
C PHE A 88 -1.81 8.16 -1.88
N ASN A 89 -1.24 9.35 -2.06
CA ASN A 89 -1.48 10.22 -3.21
C ASN A 89 -0.18 10.84 -3.76
N PRO A 90 0.73 10.04 -4.33
CA PRO A 90 2.01 10.54 -4.82
C PRO A 90 1.87 11.53 -5.98
N THR A 91 0.77 11.45 -6.74
CA THR A 91 0.53 12.28 -7.92
C THR A 91 -0.36 13.50 -7.66
N ARG A 92 -0.76 13.74 -6.41
CA ARG A 92 -1.57 14.90 -5.96
C ARG A 92 -2.87 15.09 -6.74
N LYS A 93 -3.56 13.99 -7.02
CA LYS A 93 -4.88 13.97 -7.66
C LYS A 93 -5.99 14.18 -6.63
N ALA A 94 -7.22 14.37 -7.11
CA ALA A 94 -8.41 14.35 -6.28
C ALA A 94 -8.75 12.91 -5.85
N HIS A 95 -9.53 12.77 -4.75
CA HIS A 95 -10.13 11.49 -4.38
C HIS A 95 -11.19 11.07 -5.42
N GLY A 96 -11.26 9.77 -5.72
CA GLY A 96 -12.20 9.26 -6.72
C GLY A 96 -12.42 7.76 -6.69
N ALA A 97 -13.30 7.30 -7.56
CA ALA A 97 -13.57 5.87 -7.74
C ALA A 97 -12.33 5.10 -8.25
N PRO A 98 -12.19 3.79 -7.94
CA PRO A 98 -11.02 3.01 -8.33
C PRO A 98 -10.77 2.90 -9.83
N ASP A 99 -11.81 3.08 -10.65
CA ASP A 99 -11.75 3.08 -12.12
C ASP A 99 -11.60 4.49 -12.73
N ALA A 100 -11.64 5.54 -11.91
CA ALA A 100 -11.47 6.91 -12.39
C ALA A 100 -10.02 7.19 -12.80
N SER A 101 -9.82 8.00 -13.83
CA SER A 101 -8.50 8.46 -14.26
C SER A 101 -7.89 9.49 -13.28
N ASP A 102 -8.73 10.24 -12.60
CA ASP A 102 -8.37 11.21 -11.56
C ASP A 102 -8.77 10.67 -10.20
N ARG A 103 -7.81 10.04 -9.51
CA ARG A 103 -7.94 9.46 -8.18
C ARG A 103 -6.58 9.34 -7.51
N HIS A 104 -6.56 9.15 -6.20
CA HIS A 104 -5.35 8.76 -5.49
C HIS A 104 -4.89 7.35 -5.90
N ALA A 105 -3.61 7.08 -5.84
CA ALA A 105 -3.10 5.72 -6.01
C ALA A 105 -3.65 4.76 -4.94
N GLY A 106 -3.98 5.29 -3.77
CA GLY A 106 -4.54 4.55 -2.64
C GLY A 106 -6.06 4.37 -2.65
N ASP A 107 -6.80 4.90 -3.63
CA ASP A 107 -8.27 4.78 -3.68
C ASP A 107 -8.68 3.40 -4.24
N LEU A 108 -9.00 2.47 -3.36
CA LEU A 108 -9.46 1.12 -3.70
C LEU A 108 -10.99 0.98 -3.63
N GLY A 109 -11.69 2.08 -3.29
CA GLY A 109 -13.14 2.15 -3.19
C GLY A 109 -13.69 1.45 -1.97
N ASN A 110 -14.48 0.40 -2.15
CA ASN A 110 -15.15 -0.30 -1.06
C ASN A 110 -14.95 -1.81 -1.12
N VAL A 111 -14.84 -2.44 0.04
CA VAL A 111 -15.14 -3.87 0.21
C VAL A 111 -16.59 -4.02 0.64
N GLU A 112 -17.25 -5.10 0.24
CA GLU A 112 -18.65 -5.37 0.60
C GLU A 112 -18.74 -6.64 1.47
N ALA A 113 -19.19 -6.47 2.70
CA ALA A 113 -19.36 -7.56 3.65
C ALA A 113 -20.74 -8.19 3.51
N ASP A 114 -20.78 -9.51 3.54
CA ASP A 114 -21.99 -10.30 3.59
C ASP A 114 -22.69 -10.25 4.96
N ALA A 115 -23.82 -10.96 5.09
CA ALA A 115 -24.59 -11.02 6.34
C ALA A 115 -23.80 -11.66 7.51
N SER A 116 -22.70 -12.37 7.25
CA SER A 116 -21.82 -12.96 8.27
C SER A 116 -20.64 -12.05 8.63
N GLY A 117 -20.54 -10.85 8.03
CA GLY A 117 -19.45 -9.89 8.25
C GLY A 117 -18.16 -10.25 7.54
N LYS A 118 -18.24 -11.06 6.47
CA LYS A 118 -17.10 -11.42 5.63
C LYS A 118 -17.13 -10.67 4.32
N ALA A 119 -16.00 -10.14 3.91
CA ALA A 119 -15.80 -9.51 2.60
C ALA A 119 -14.67 -10.22 1.86
N HIS A 120 -14.90 -10.50 0.57
CA HIS A 120 -13.90 -10.95 -0.38
C HIS A 120 -13.89 -10.01 -1.57
N LEU A 121 -12.71 -9.50 -1.94
CA LEU A 121 -12.50 -8.63 -3.09
C LEU A 121 -11.37 -9.20 -3.95
N GLU A 122 -11.63 -9.35 -5.24
CA GLU A 122 -10.60 -9.51 -6.27
C GLU A 122 -10.69 -8.36 -7.27
N TRP A 123 -9.59 -7.69 -7.50
CA TRP A 123 -9.52 -6.56 -8.42
C TRP A 123 -8.12 -6.41 -9.02
N SER A 124 -8.01 -5.80 -10.21
CA SER A 124 -6.72 -5.48 -10.85
C SER A 124 -6.57 -3.98 -11.02
N ASP A 125 -5.42 -3.45 -10.63
CA ASP A 125 -5.07 -2.04 -10.66
C ASP A 125 -3.86 -1.76 -11.53
N LYS A 126 -3.96 -0.75 -12.41
CA LYS A 126 -2.87 -0.31 -13.31
C LYS A 126 -2.07 0.88 -12.76
N VAL A 127 -2.54 1.51 -11.69
CA VAL A 127 -1.90 2.70 -11.09
C VAL A 127 -0.90 2.32 -10.01
N MET A 128 -1.23 1.32 -9.20
CA MET A 128 -0.37 0.83 -8.11
C MET A 128 0.93 0.22 -8.62
N LYS A 129 2.00 0.35 -7.82
CA LYS A 129 3.32 -0.26 -8.07
C LYS A 129 3.86 -0.91 -6.80
N LEU A 130 4.65 -1.98 -6.97
CA LEU A 130 5.37 -2.64 -5.86
C LEU A 130 6.82 -2.16 -5.72
N SER A 131 7.29 -1.32 -6.63
CA SER A 131 8.66 -0.79 -6.65
C SER A 131 8.69 0.64 -7.16
N GLY A 132 9.82 1.34 -6.93
CA GLY A 132 10.01 2.73 -7.33
C GLY A 132 9.44 3.74 -6.34
N ALA A 133 9.45 5.04 -6.72
CA ALA A 133 9.06 6.14 -5.85
C ALA A 133 7.57 6.13 -5.45
N ASP A 134 6.72 5.55 -6.31
CA ASP A 134 5.27 5.47 -6.09
C ASP A 134 4.85 4.05 -5.62
N SER A 135 5.79 3.31 -5.00
CA SER A 135 5.51 1.96 -4.47
C SER A 135 4.55 2.02 -3.31
N ILE A 136 3.58 1.08 -3.28
CA ILE A 136 2.68 0.90 -2.14
C ILE A 136 3.33 0.15 -0.97
N VAL A 137 4.50 -0.49 -1.18
CA VAL A 137 5.24 -1.21 -0.12
C VAL A 137 5.75 -0.22 0.92
N GLY A 138 5.47 -0.50 2.19
CA GLY A 138 5.79 0.39 3.30
C GLY A 138 4.68 1.36 3.67
N HIS A 139 3.56 1.38 2.93
CA HIS A 139 2.33 2.10 3.27
C HIS A 139 1.36 1.20 4.06
N ALA A 140 0.22 1.73 4.51
CA ALA A 140 -0.77 0.95 5.25
C ALA A 140 -2.08 0.79 4.49
N VAL A 141 -2.68 -0.39 4.58
CA VAL A 141 -4.07 -0.61 4.21
C VAL A 141 -4.96 -0.26 5.40
N ILE A 142 -6.00 0.50 5.15
CA ILE A 142 -7.06 0.85 6.11
C ILE A 142 -8.41 0.34 5.61
N VAL A 143 -9.18 -0.24 6.52
CA VAL A 143 -10.60 -0.55 6.34
C VAL A 143 -11.41 0.41 7.19
N HIS A 144 -12.44 1.01 6.60
CA HIS A 144 -13.22 2.07 7.24
C HIS A 144 -14.60 1.62 7.76
N GLU A 145 -15.16 2.43 8.64
CA GLU A 145 -16.47 2.18 9.28
C GLU A 145 -17.64 2.28 8.30
N LYS A 146 -17.57 3.23 7.36
CA LYS A 146 -18.65 3.54 6.42
C LYS A 146 -18.22 3.29 4.99
N ALA A 147 -19.19 3.24 4.11
CA ALA A 147 -18.92 3.26 2.67
C ALA A 147 -18.19 4.54 2.26
N ASP A 148 -17.17 4.39 1.41
CA ASP A 148 -16.63 5.48 0.61
C ASP A 148 -17.69 5.91 -0.41
N ASP A 149 -18.04 7.21 -0.44
CA ASP A 149 -18.98 7.78 -1.40
C ASP A 149 -18.35 8.07 -2.77
N LEU A 150 -17.04 7.84 -2.92
CA LEU A 150 -16.24 7.96 -4.15
C LEU A 150 -16.14 9.40 -4.71
N LYS A 151 -16.48 10.40 -3.93
CA LYS A 151 -16.64 11.80 -4.38
C LYS A 151 -16.13 12.83 -3.39
N THR A 152 -16.50 12.69 -2.11
CA THR A 152 -16.21 13.70 -1.10
C THR A 152 -14.71 13.80 -0.86
N GLN A 153 -14.18 15.00 -0.99
CA GLN A 153 -12.76 15.27 -0.76
C GLN A 153 -12.49 15.44 0.75
N PRO A 154 -11.35 15.00 1.22
CA PRO A 154 -10.28 14.26 0.52
C PRO A 154 -10.41 12.74 0.59
N THR A 155 -11.40 12.15 1.26
CA THR A 155 -11.38 10.73 1.67
C THR A 155 -12.72 10.00 1.59
N GLY A 156 -13.69 10.53 0.79
CA GLY A 156 -14.95 9.83 0.50
C GLY A 156 -15.90 9.64 1.67
N ASN A 157 -15.77 10.42 2.75
CA ASN A 157 -16.64 10.30 3.95
C ASN A 157 -16.66 8.92 4.62
N ALA A 158 -15.62 8.12 4.45
CA ALA A 158 -15.59 6.72 4.87
C ALA A 158 -15.62 6.50 6.41
N GLY A 159 -15.54 7.55 7.20
CA GLY A 159 -15.68 7.48 8.66
C GLY A 159 -14.45 6.96 9.39
N GLY A 160 -14.66 6.35 10.55
CA GLY A 160 -13.61 5.80 11.42
C GLY A 160 -12.82 4.68 10.75
N ARG A 161 -11.69 4.30 11.35
CA ARG A 161 -10.80 3.24 10.85
C ARG A 161 -10.96 2.00 11.71
N LEU A 162 -11.37 0.90 11.11
CA LEU A 162 -11.69 -0.34 11.80
C LEU A 162 -10.49 -1.30 11.89
N ALA A 163 -9.63 -1.27 10.87
CA ALA A 163 -8.42 -2.08 10.82
C ALA A 163 -7.30 -1.38 10.06
N CYS A 164 -6.06 -1.71 10.42
CA CYS A 164 -4.83 -1.21 9.83
C CYS A 164 -3.85 -2.38 9.60
N GLY A 165 -3.14 -2.35 8.48
CA GLY A 165 -2.08 -3.32 8.19
C GLY A 165 -1.01 -2.74 7.28
N VAL A 166 0.27 -2.87 7.65
CA VAL A 166 1.40 -2.39 6.85
C VAL A 166 1.67 -3.34 5.69
N ILE A 167 1.86 -2.78 4.50
CA ILE A 167 2.16 -3.54 3.28
C ILE A 167 3.64 -3.92 3.28
N GLY A 168 3.93 -5.18 3.50
CA GLY A 168 5.27 -5.77 3.47
C GLY A 168 5.52 -6.59 2.21
N VAL A 169 6.79 -6.73 1.81
CA VAL A 169 7.18 -7.65 0.73
C VAL A 169 6.88 -9.09 1.17
N ALA A 170 6.19 -9.85 0.33
CA ALA A 170 5.87 -11.24 0.56
C ALA A 170 6.77 -12.16 -0.28
N LYS A 171 6.90 -13.41 0.17
CA LYS A 171 7.55 -14.44 -0.62
C LYS A 171 6.72 -14.71 -1.88
N PRO A 172 7.35 -14.77 -3.08
CA PRO A 172 6.71 -15.12 -4.34
C PRO A 172 5.97 -16.44 -4.30
#